data_079f4b51aa34770531b4b046385153eb
#
_entry.id   079f4b51aa34770531b4b046385153eb
#
_cell.length_a   1.000
_cell.length_b   1.000
_cell.length_c   1.000
_cell.angle_alpha   90.00
_cell.angle_beta   90.00
_cell.angle_gamma   90.00
#
_symmetry.space_group_name_H-M   'P 1'
#
loop_
_entity.id
_entity.type
_entity.pdbx_description
1 polymer ?
#
loop_
_entity_poly.entity_id
_entity_poly.type
_entity_poly.pdbx_seq_one_letter_code
_entity_poly.pdbx_strand_id
1 'polypeptide(L)'
;MKKIIYFFSALALMAGFTACEKPNNDGPNFDDIVLDGFYVYGEATGTNEILATNGMAAGNNEAAEGKPVRVGMYEKYIWLEAGKDFSLIENSAGNKIFYGANLTEVNYGYDPDDPECKNFDNNPNMKIQQGVLVIGEDAPKMQVKETGLYHIVLDNNT
;
A
#
# COMPACT_ATOMS: atom_id res chain seq x y z
N MET A 1 16.24 32.92 -5.98
CA MET A 1 17.18 31.77 -5.88
C MET A 1 17.01 30.90 -7.10
N LYS A 2 18.04 30.76 -7.94
CA LYS A 2 17.98 30.03 -9.20
C LYS A 2 18.17 28.53 -8.91
N LYS A 3 17.17 27.70 -9.24
CA LYS A 3 17.29 26.25 -9.18
C LYS A 3 18.06 25.78 -10.41
N ILE A 4 19.20 25.12 -10.20
CA ILE A 4 20.04 24.54 -11.25
C ILE A 4 19.63 23.08 -11.36
N ILE A 5 19.14 22.69 -12.54
CA ILE A 5 18.82 21.31 -12.89
C ILE A 5 20.04 20.76 -13.61
N TYR A 6 20.66 19.70 -13.07
CA TYR A 6 21.72 18.96 -13.75
C TYR A 6 21.11 17.82 -14.55
N PHE A 7 21.20 17.94 -15.90
CA PHE A 7 20.96 16.83 -16.79
C PHE A 7 22.25 16.00 -16.91
N PHE A 8 22.25 14.79 -16.42
CA PHE A 8 23.28 13.81 -16.78
C PHE A 8 22.84 13.07 -18.04
N SER A 9 23.43 13.42 -19.17
CA SER A 9 23.35 12.62 -20.39
C SER A 9 24.25 11.40 -20.25
N ALA A 10 23.63 10.24 -20.00
CA ALA A 10 24.33 8.97 -20.07
C ALA A 10 24.55 8.59 -21.53
N LEU A 11 25.82 8.59 -21.93
CA LEU A 11 26.27 8.09 -23.23
C LEU A 11 26.03 6.57 -23.27
N ALA A 12 25.13 6.12 -24.14
CA ALA A 12 24.83 4.71 -24.32
C ALA A 12 25.99 4.05 -25.07
N LEU A 13 26.85 3.34 -24.36
CA LEU A 13 27.73 2.32 -24.96
C LEU A 13 26.86 1.11 -25.29
N MET A 14 26.58 0.91 -26.57
CA MET A 14 26.02 -0.32 -27.10
C MET A 14 27.13 -1.39 -27.11
N ALA A 15 27.35 -2.05 -25.97
CA ALA A 15 28.00 -3.33 -25.92
C ALA A 15 26.92 -4.39 -26.09
N GLY A 16 26.99 -5.16 -27.16
CA GLY A 16 26.06 -6.25 -27.45
C GLY A 16 26.06 -7.27 -26.32
N PHE A 17 25.05 -7.20 -25.50
CA PHE A 17 24.68 -8.31 -24.63
C PHE A 17 23.89 -9.30 -25.50
N THR A 18 24.55 -10.43 -25.85
CA THR A 18 23.82 -11.62 -26.23
C THR A 18 22.78 -11.84 -25.13
N ALA A 19 21.51 -11.76 -25.50
CA ALA A 19 20.42 -12.11 -24.61
C ALA A 19 20.70 -13.55 -24.12
N CYS A 20 21.06 -13.70 -22.85
CA CYS A 20 20.86 -14.96 -22.18
C CYS A 20 19.35 -15.18 -22.23
N GLU A 21 18.91 -16.08 -23.11
CA GLU A 21 17.56 -16.65 -22.98
C GLU A 21 17.44 -17.11 -21.54
N LYS A 22 16.47 -16.51 -20.82
CA LYS A 22 16.09 -17.01 -19.49
C LYS A 22 15.81 -18.49 -19.69
N PRO A 23 16.44 -19.41 -18.92
CA PRO A 23 16.04 -20.79 -18.97
C PRO A 23 14.54 -20.83 -18.76
N ASN A 24 13.81 -21.50 -19.68
CA ASN A 24 12.41 -21.82 -19.49
C ASN A 24 12.32 -22.58 -18.17
N ASN A 25 12.03 -21.86 -17.11
CA ASN A 25 11.70 -22.46 -15.83
C ASN A 25 10.23 -22.91 -15.96
N ASP A 26 10.02 -24.11 -16.51
CA ASP A 26 8.72 -24.79 -16.49
C ASP A 26 8.32 -25.24 -15.06
N GLY A 27 8.96 -24.69 -14.05
CA GLY A 27 8.57 -24.83 -12.66
C GLY A 27 7.35 -23.94 -12.36
N PRO A 28 6.55 -24.29 -11.34
CA PRO A 28 5.41 -23.47 -10.95
C PRO A 28 5.88 -22.04 -10.69
N ASN A 29 5.27 -21.07 -11.36
CA ASN A 29 5.52 -19.65 -11.10
C ASN A 29 4.90 -19.31 -9.75
N PHE A 30 5.72 -19.21 -8.71
CA PHE A 30 5.27 -18.89 -7.37
C PHE A 30 4.69 -17.47 -7.25
N ASP A 31 4.96 -16.60 -8.23
CA ASP A 31 4.40 -15.25 -8.28
C ASP A 31 2.89 -15.26 -8.57
N ASP A 32 2.36 -16.36 -9.11
CA ASP A 32 0.95 -16.53 -9.42
C ASP A 32 0.14 -17.17 -8.25
N ILE A 33 0.83 -17.56 -7.16
CA ILE A 33 0.16 -18.19 -6.02
C ILE A 33 -0.43 -17.10 -5.12
N VAL A 34 -1.75 -16.93 -5.21
CA VAL A 34 -2.51 -16.07 -4.30
C VAL A 34 -2.91 -16.88 -3.07
N LEU A 35 -2.29 -16.56 -1.93
CA LEU A 35 -2.58 -17.18 -0.64
C LEU A 35 -3.83 -16.57 -0.01
N ASP A 36 -4.32 -17.19 1.07
CA ASP A 36 -5.33 -16.56 1.92
C ASP A 36 -4.74 -15.34 2.62
N GLY A 37 -5.52 -14.24 2.69
CA GLY A 37 -5.09 -12.99 3.29
C GLY A 37 -5.67 -11.75 2.62
N PHE A 38 -5.20 -10.59 3.05
CA PHE A 38 -5.61 -9.30 2.51
C PHE A 38 -4.67 -8.83 1.40
N TYR A 39 -5.23 -8.17 0.39
CA TYR A 39 -4.53 -7.64 -0.78
C TYR A 39 -4.99 -6.22 -1.10
N VAL A 40 -4.08 -5.40 -1.60
CA VAL A 40 -4.42 -4.13 -2.23
C VAL A 40 -4.71 -4.39 -3.71
N TYR A 41 -5.87 -3.96 -4.19
CA TYR A 41 -6.41 -4.30 -5.51
C TYR A 41 -6.96 -3.07 -6.21
N GLY A 42 -6.81 -2.99 -7.52
CA GLY A 42 -7.44 -1.98 -8.36
C GLY A 42 -6.47 -1.21 -9.24
N GLU A 43 -6.99 -0.37 -10.12
CA GLU A 43 -6.22 0.35 -11.14
C GLU A 43 -5.07 1.18 -10.57
N ALA A 44 -5.22 1.71 -9.34
CA ALA A 44 -4.18 2.49 -8.68
C ALA A 44 -2.89 1.68 -8.43
N THR A 45 -2.97 0.35 -8.37
CA THR A 45 -1.80 -0.55 -8.21
C THR A 45 -1.16 -0.95 -9.55
N GLY A 46 -1.68 -0.42 -10.67
CA GLY A 46 -1.26 -0.79 -12.03
C GLY A 46 -1.93 -2.05 -12.56
N THR A 47 -2.83 -2.69 -11.82
CA THR A 47 -3.53 -3.91 -12.26
C THR A 47 -4.91 -4.04 -11.61
N ASN A 48 -5.82 -4.73 -12.32
CA ASN A 48 -7.10 -5.18 -11.79
C ASN A 48 -7.09 -6.69 -11.45
N GLU A 49 -5.92 -7.22 -11.13
CA GLU A 49 -5.74 -8.60 -10.71
C GLU A 49 -5.20 -8.66 -9.27
N ILE A 50 -5.51 -9.74 -8.56
CA ILE A 50 -4.90 -10.01 -7.26
C ILE A 50 -3.51 -10.59 -7.53
N LEU A 51 -2.49 -9.82 -7.20
CA LEU A 51 -1.10 -10.28 -7.30
C LEU A 51 -0.56 -10.64 -5.92
N ALA A 52 0.24 -11.70 -5.85
CA ALA A 52 0.93 -12.09 -4.61
C ALA A 52 1.78 -10.94 -4.05
N THR A 53 2.39 -10.14 -4.92
CA THR A 53 3.18 -8.96 -4.58
C THR A 53 2.37 -7.85 -3.90
N ASN A 54 1.05 -7.82 -4.05
CA ASN A 54 0.15 -6.84 -3.44
C ASN A 54 -0.46 -7.35 -2.12
N GLY A 55 -0.07 -8.55 -1.66
CA GLY A 55 -0.48 -9.09 -0.37
C GLY A 55 0.01 -8.26 0.80
N MET A 56 -0.86 -8.09 1.80
CA MET A 56 -0.56 -7.42 3.05
C MET A 56 0.07 -8.40 4.04
N ALA A 57 1.08 -7.96 4.75
CA ALA A 57 1.67 -8.72 5.85
C ALA A 57 0.95 -8.41 7.17
N ALA A 58 1.04 -9.35 8.13
CA ALA A 58 0.58 -9.06 9.49
C ALA A 58 1.41 -7.91 10.07
N GLY A 59 0.72 -6.88 10.53
CA GLY A 59 1.34 -5.67 11.05
C GLY A 59 1.94 -5.87 12.44
N ASN A 60 3.02 -5.15 12.72
CA ASN A 60 3.63 -5.10 14.04
C ASN A 60 2.86 -4.14 14.95
N ASN A 61 2.76 -4.48 16.23
CA ASN A 61 2.25 -3.54 17.22
C ASN A 61 3.39 -2.62 17.68
N GLU A 62 3.61 -1.53 16.96
CA GLU A 62 4.67 -0.56 17.27
C GLU A 62 4.50 0.13 18.63
N ALA A 63 3.27 0.16 19.15
CA ALA A 63 2.99 0.78 20.47
C ALA A 63 3.46 -0.03 21.66
N ALA A 64 4.00 -1.26 21.48
CA ALA A 64 4.38 -2.13 22.56
C ALA A 64 5.68 -2.85 22.26
N GLU A 65 6.78 -2.23 22.67
CA GLU A 65 8.13 -2.83 22.60
C GLU A 65 8.13 -4.27 23.13
N GLY A 66 8.61 -5.20 22.33
CA GLY A 66 8.69 -6.61 22.68
C GLY A 66 7.38 -7.41 22.66
N LYS A 67 6.27 -6.84 22.15
CA LYS A 67 5.04 -7.61 21.97
C LYS A 67 4.93 -8.20 20.56
N PRO A 68 4.28 -9.37 20.45
CA PRO A 68 4.09 -10.03 19.17
C PRO A 68 3.19 -9.19 18.23
N VAL A 69 3.16 -9.59 16.98
CA VAL A 69 2.22 -9.13 15.94
C VAL A 69 0.83 -8.90 16.53
N ARG A 70 0.22 -7.75 16.25
CA ARG A 70 -1.16 -7.47 16.64
C ARG A 70 -2.08 -8.27 15.72
N VAL A 71 -2.78 -9.24 16.28
CA VAL A 71 -3.76 -10.05 15.54
C VAL A 71 -4.81 -9.13 14.93
N GLY A 72 -5.13 -9.32 13.65
CA GLY A 72 -6.12 -8.52 12.91
C GLY A 72 -5.58 -7.20 12.36
N MET A 73 -4.31 -6.88 12.56
CA MET A 73 -3.66 -5.75 11.91
C MET A 73 -2.80 -6.24 10.75
N TYR A 74 -2.95 -5.58 9.60
CA TYR A 74 -2.21 -5.89 8.38
C TYR A 74 -1.63 -4.61 7.79
N GLU A 75 -0.48 -4.72 7.12
CA GLU A 75 0.19 -3.58 6.53
C GLU A 75 0.80 -3.89 5.17
N LYS A 76 0.94 -2.85 4.35
CA LYS A 76 1.57 -2.93 3.03
C LYS A 76 2.16 -1.59 2.63
N TYR A 77 3.41 -1.62 2.17
CA TYR A 77 4.00 -0.53 1.39
C TYR A 77 3.77 -0.81 -0.08
N ILE A 78 3.09 0.10 -0.77
CA ILE A 78 2.72 -0.07 -2.17
C ILE A 78 2.72 1.25 -2.91
N TRP A 79 3.11 1.22 -4.18
CA TRP A 79 3.00 2.36 -5.08
C TRP A 79 1.57 2.48 -5.59
N LEU A 80 0.97 3.67 -5.44
CA LEU A 80 -0.37 3.97 -5.93
C LEU A 80 -0.35 5.18 -6.86
N GLU A 81 -1.15 5.10 -7.93
CA GLU A 81 -1.35 6.19 -8.87
C GLU A 81 -2.53 7.07 -8.44
N ALA A 82 -2.32 8.39 -8.47
CA ALA A 82 -3.35 9.38 -8.11
C ALA A 82 -4.57 9.31 -9.04
N GLY A 83 -5.75 9.49 -8.44
CA GLY A 83 -7.02 9.57 -9.16
C GLY A 83 -7.51 8.24 -9.74
N LYS A 84 -6.78 7.14 -9.51
CA LYS A 84 -7.23 5.79 -9.83
C LYS A 84 -7.79 5.09 -8.60
N ASP A 85 -8.71 4.16 -8.86
CA ASP A 85 -9.40 3.43 -7.80
C ASP A 85 -8.58 2.28 -7.25
N PHE A 86 -8.65 2.08 -5.92
CA PHE A 86 -8.23 0.86 -5.27
C PHE A 86 -9.20 0.42 -4.19
N SER A 87 -9.11 -0.83 -3.80
CA SER A 87 -9.87 -1.48 -2.74
C SER A 87 -8.96 -2.42 -1.96
N LEU A 88 -9.41 -2.91 -0.82
CA LEU A 88 -8.83 -4.08 -0.21
C LEU A 88 -9.67 -5.29 -0.56
N ILE A 89 -9.01 -6.44 -0.74
CA ILE A 89 -9.67 -7.73 -0.94
C ILE A 89 -9.13 -8.70 0.10
N GLU A 90 -10.03 -9.39 0.79
CA GLU A 90 -9.69 -10.58 1.53
C GLU A 90 -9.93 -11.80 0.62
N ASN A 91 -8.88 -12.58 0.41
CA ASN A 91 -8.97 -13.90 -0.22
C ASN A 91 -8.98 -14.95 0.88
N SER A 92 -10.02 -15.77 0.93
CA SER A 92 -10.15 -16.86 1.90
C SER A 92 -10.72 -18.10 1.21
N ALA A 93 -9.88 -19.12 1.07
CA ALA A 93 -10.21 -20.37 0.38
C ALA A 93 -10.82 -20.13 -1.03
N GLY A 94 -10.30 -19.13 -1.76
CA GLY A 94 -10.76 -18.74 -3.08
C GLY A 94 -11.99 -17.84 -3.11
N ASN A 95 -12.63 -17.56 -1.95
CA ASN A 95 -13.68 -16.57 -1.84
C ASN A 95 -13.06 -15.17 -1.71
N LYS A 96 -13.64 -14.20 -2.39
CA LYS A 96 -13.18 -12.82 -2.41
C LYS A 96 -14.18 -11.93 -1.70
N ILE A 97 -13.75 -11.24 -0.67
CA ILE A 97 -14.54 -10.23 0.03
C ILE A 97 -13.90 -8.87 -0.23
N PHE A 98 -14.69 -7.95 -0.76
CA PHE A 98 -14.24 -6.60 -1.09
C PHE A 98 -14.48 -5.63 0.06
N TYR A 99 -13.52 -4.74 0.27
CA TYR A 99 -13.58 -3.68 1.27
C TYR A 99 -13.21 -2.35 0.61
N GLY A 100 -13.93 -1.32 0.98
CA GLY A 100 -13.64 0.04 0.57
C GLY A 100 -13.95 1.03 1.68
N ALA A 101 -13.57 2.28 1.50
CA ALA A 101 -13.82 3.32 2.50
C ALA A 101 -13.92 4.70 1.86
N ASN A 102 -14.71 5.58 2.47
CA ASN A 102 -14.60 7.01 2.23
C ASN A 102 -13.44 7.55 3.07
N LEU A 103 -12.33 7.90 2.40
CA LEU A 103 -11.14 8.39 3.08
C LEU A 103 -11.26 9.87 3.42
N THR A 104 -10.90 10.23 4.64
CA THR A 104 -10.79 11.61 5.12
C THR A 104 -9.37 11.88 5.59
N GLU A 105 -8.87 13.10 5.32
CA GLU A 105 -7.55 13.51 5.78
C GLU A 105 -7.63 13.94 7.25
N VAL A 106 -6.75 13.41 8.06
CA VAL A 106 -6.61 13.73 9.48
C VAL A 106 -5.14 13.92 9.86
N ASN A 107 -4.87 14.61 10.95
CA ASN A 107 -3.54 14.72 11.51
C ASN A 107 -3.23 13.47 12.35
N TYR A 108 -2.19 12.74 11.99
CA TYR A 108 -1.77 11.55 12.73
C TYR A 108 -1.17 11.92 14.08
N GLY A 109 -1.62 11.21 15.11
CA GLY A 109 -1.07 11.36 16.45
C GLY A 109 -1.47 12.65 17.18
N TYR A 110 -2.40 13.44 16.61
CA TYR A 110 -2.94 14.59 17.30
C TYR A 110 -3.99 14.14 18.32
N ASP A 111 -3.68 14.33 19.59
CA ASP A 111 -4.62 14.24 20.69
C ASP A 111 -4.77 15.65 21.28
N PRO A 112 -5.94 16.32 21.13
CA PRO A 112 -6.15 17.66 21.65
C PRO A 112 -6.04 17.74 23.18
N ASP A 113 -6.24 16.62 23.85
CA ASP A 113 -6.21 16.53 25.31
C ASP A 113 -4.80 16.19 25.84
N ASP A 114 -3.86 15.78 24.97
CA ASP A 114 -2.47 15.52 25.35
C ASP A 114 -1.59 16.75 25.13
N PRO A 115 -1.10 17.39 26.21
CA PRO A 115 -0.23 18.56 26.10
C PRO A 115 1.12 18.29 25.40
N GLU A 116 1.57 17.05 25.31
CA GLU A 116 2.80 16.68 24.60
C GLU A 116 2.56 16.55 23.09
N CYS A 117 1.34 16.28 22.64
CA CYS A 117 0.98 16.20 21.23
C CYS A 117 0.85 17.56 20.52
N LYS A 118 0.88 18.68 21.23
CA LYS A 118 0.75 20.03 20.66
C LYS A 118 1.81 20.38 19.60
N ASN A 119 2.94 19.71 19.61
CA ASN A 119 4.01 19.93 18.64
C ASN A 119 3.75 19.26 17.29
N PHE A 120 2.78 18.36 17.18
CA PHE A 120 2.42 17.68 15.93
C PHE A 120 1.39 18.45 15.09
N ASP A 121 0.70 19.43 15.68
CA ASP A 121 -0.37 20.22 15.05
C ASP A 121 0.01 20.91 13.74
N ASN A 122 1.28 21.21 13.56
CA ASN A 122 1.77 22.00 12.44
C ASN A 122 2.73 21.23 11.52
N ASN A 123 2.85 19.90 11.68
CA ASN A 123 3.69 19.13 10.79
C ASN A 123 2.86 18.64 9.57
N PRO A 124 2.97 19.28 8.39
CA PRO A 124 2.22 18.90 7.21
C PRO A 124 2.55 17.47 6.73
N ASN A 125 3.66 16.89 7.21
CA ASN A 125 4.09 15.55 6.86
C ASN A 125 3.42 14.45 7.73
N MET A 126 2.64 14.83 8.73
CA MET A 126 1.92 13.91 9.61
C MET A 126 0.44 13.74 9.23
N LYS A 127 0.06 14.17 8.04
CA LYS A 127 -1.30 13.94 7.53
C LYS A 127 -1.44 12.54 7.00
N ILE A 128 -2.48 11.86 7.46
CA ILE A 128 -2.90 10.55 6.97
C ILE A 128 -4.31 10.61 6.41
N GLN A 129 -4.63 9.66 5.55
CA GLN A 129 -6.00 9.41 5.13
C GLN A 129 -6.53 8.20 5.88
N GLN A 130 -7.68 8.33 6.52
CA GLN A 130 -8.33 7.24 7.23
C GLN A 130 -9.81 7.13 6.86
N GLY A 131 -10.38 5.94 7.03
CA GLY A 131 -11.81 5.69 6.82
C GLY A 131 -12.25 4.41 7.51
N VAL A 132 -13.54 4.27 7.70
CA VAL A 132 -14.16 3.05 8.20
C VAL A 132 -14.46 2.15 7.01
N LEU A 133 -14.08 0.89 7.10
CA LEU A 133 -14.30 -0.09 6.04
C LEU A 133 -15.78 -0.43 5.86
N VAL A 134 -16.19 -0.46 4.61
CA VAL A 134 -17.49 -0.96 4.15
C VAL A 134 -17.22 -2.24 3.39
N ILE A 135 -17.99 -3.29 3.68
CA ILE A 135 -17.86 -4.61 3.05
C ILE A 135 -18.82 -4.72 1.87
N GLY A 136 -18.36 -5.25 0.76
CA GLY A 136 -19.15 -5.58 -0.42
C GLY A 136 -18.57 -5.06 -1.72
N GLU A 137 -19.07 -5.56 -2.84
CA GLU A 137 -18.64 -5.15 -4.18
C GLU A 137 -18.99 -3.67 -4.48
N ASP A 138 -20.08 -3.18 -3.88
CA ASP A 138 -20.54 -1.79 -3.98
C ASP A 138 -19.88 -0.86 -2.94
N ALA A 139 -18.89 -1.35 -2.17
CA ALA A 139 -18.15 -0.53 -1.23
C ALA A 139 -17.47 0.66 -1.92
N PRO A 140 -17.40 1.84 -1.27
CA PRO A 140 -16.74 3.00 -1.84
C PRO A 140 -15.30 2.68 -2.25
N LYS A 141 -14.94 2.98 -3.50
CA LYS A 141 -13.56 2.85 -3.97
C LYS A 141 -12.71 3.95 -3.34
N MET A 142 -11.50 3.58 -2.94
CA MET A 142 -10.53 4.50 -2.36
C MET A 142 -9.66 5.09 -3.46
N GLN A 143 -9.20 6.32 -3.27
CA GLN A 143 -8.27 7.01 -4.18
C GLN A 143 -7.24 7.77 -3.36
N VAL A 144 -6.03 7.90 -3.93
CA VAL A 144 -5.01 8.80 -3.39
C VAL A 144 -4.95 10.10 -4.21
N LYS A 145 -4.57 11.19 -3.55
CA LYS A 145 -4.48 12.52 -4.17
C LYS A 145 -3.21 12.70 -5.00
N GLU A 146 -2.14 12.02 -4.63
CA GLU A 146 -0.82 12.12 -5.25
C GLU A 146 -0.29 10.74 -5.58
N THR A 147 0.42 10.60 -6.70
CA THR A 147 1.10 9.36 -7.04
C THR A 147 2.33 9.18 -6.17
N GLY A 148 2.48 8.02 -5.53
CA GLY A 148 3.61 7.78 -4.64
C GLY A 148 3.59 6.44 -3.92
N LEU A 149 4.58 6.25 -3.06
CA LEU A 149 4.66 5.10 -2.16
C LEU A 149 3.80 5.36 -0.92
N TYR A 150 2.86 4.47 -0.66
CA TYR A 150 1.94 4.55 0.48
C TYR A 150 2.19 3.40 1.45
N HIS A 151 2.09 3.70 2.74
CA HIS A 151 1.96 2.72 3.79
C HIS A 151 0.49 2.57 4.14
N ILE A 152 -0.10 1.43 3.77
CA ILE A 152 -1.49 1.09 4.06
C ILE A 152 -1.52 0.22 5.30
N VAL A 153 -2.31 0.61 6.28
CA VAL A 153 -2.57 -0.17 7.50
C VAL A 153 -4.06 -0.49 7.56
N LEU A 154 -4.37 -1.75 7.73
CA LEU A 154 -5.72 -2.27 7.96
C LEU A 154 -5.79 -2.78 9.40
N ASP A 155 -6.71 -2.22 10.20
CA ASP A 155 -7.08 -2.77 11.50
C ASP A 155 -8.46 -3.43 11.39
N ASN A 156 -8.47 -4.76 11.46
CA ASN A 156 -9.68 -5.59 11.34
C ASN A 156 -10.20 -6.06 12.71
N ASN A 157 -9.88 -5.33 13.78
CA ASN A 157 -10.23 -5.69 15.17
C ASN A 157 -11.48 -5.00 15.70
N THR A 158 -12.27 -4.30 14.88
CA THR A 158 -13.46 -3.56 15.32
C THR A 158 -14.75 -4.30 15.00
#